data_05c4440261ea830008d79ad9ed4106f1
#
_entry.id   05c4440261ea830008d79ad9ed4106f1
#
_cell.length_a   1.000
_cell.length_b   1.000
_cell.length_c   1.000
_cell.angle_alpha   90.00
_cell.angle_beta   90.00
_cell.angle_gamma   90.00
#
_symmetry.space_group_name_H-M   'P 1'
#
loop_
_entity.id
_entity.type
_entity.pdbx_description
1 polymer ?
#
loop_
_entity_poly.entity_id
_entity_poly.type
_entity_poly.pdbx_seq_one_letter_code
_entity_poly.pdbx_strand_id
1 'polypeptide(L)'
;MPELTVVMPVYNEEGAISSVLAQWSEALQALQIDYQIAVYNDGSKDGTLPAIQTIAQKDPRIAVVDKPNSGHGPTILKGYHDHLGSSWIFQIDSDGELGPEKFVVLWSNRAAYDFLIGNRICRKSPLSRKITTWISRGIVWLFYGRLVFDVNCPYRLFRPSLLKEYLLQIPLDTFAPNLIIAGLAAHLRLRVFQTDVVHTDRRTGEVSIKKWKLFKAARASCRQTILFRWKVW
;
A
#
# COMPACT_ATOMS: atom_id res chain seq x y z
N MET A 1 -2.32 -16.53 -13.45
CA MET A 1 -2.05 -15.54 -12.38
C MET A 1 -3.24 -15.55 -11.44
N PRO A 2 -3.05 -15.33 -10.14
CA PRO A 2 -4.17 -15.32 -9.19
C PRO A 2 -5.16 -14.20 -9.49
N GLU A 3 -6.40 -14.34 -9.00
CA GLU A 3 -7.41 -13.27 -9.09
C GLU A 3 -6.96 -12.05 -8.27
N LEU A 4 -6.36 -12.29 -7.09
CA LEU A 4 -5.88 -11.26 -6.18
C LEU A 4 -4.39 -11.44 -5.88
N THR A 5 -3.59 -10.39 -6.06
CA THR A 5 -2.26 -10.32 -5.45
C THR A 5 -2.24 -9.30 -4.33
N VAL A 6 -1.86 -9.74 -3.14
CA VAL A 6 -1.59 -8.86 -1.99
C VAL A 6 -0.13 -8.45 -2.03
N VAL A 7 0.16 -7.18 -2.20
CA VAL A 7 1.52 -6.62 -2.16
C VAL A 7 1.81 -6.10 -0.76
N MET A 8 2.78 -6.73 -0.08
CA MET A 8 3.15 -6.43 1.30
C MET A 8 4.64 -6.07 1.40
N PRO A 9 5.01 -4.78 1.47
CA PRO A 9 6.38 -4.37 1.75
C PRO A 9 6.72 -4.63 3.22
N VAL A 10 7.92 -5.12 3.48
CA VAL A 10 8.39 -5.48 4.84
C VAL A 10 9.81 -4.97 5.06
N TYR A 11 10.06 -4.36 6.22
CA TYR A 11 11.39 -3.96 6.66
C TYR A 11 11.50 -3.95 8.19
N ASN A 12 12.30 -4.85 8.76
CA ASN A 12 12.53 -5.00 10.20
C ASN A 12 11.23 -5.15 10.99
N GLU A 13 10.45 -6.20 10.70
CA GLU A 13 9.16 -6.52 11.33
C GLU A 13 9.18 -7.94 11.93
N GLU A 14 10.32 -8.41 12.42
CA GLU A 14 10.50 -9.74 13.02
C GLU A 14 9.41 -10.09 14.06
N GLY A 15 9.05 -9.11 14.91
CA GLY A 15 8.06 -9.32 15.97
C GLY A 15 6.60 -9.34 15.51
N ALA A 16 6.28 -8.90 14.29
CA ALA A 16 4.92 -8.76 13.81
C ALA A 16 4.58 -9.67 12.63
N ILE A 17 5.55 -9.88 11.73
CA ILE A 17 5.29 -10.43 10.40
C ILE A 17 4.60 -11.80 10.41
N SER A 18 4.96 -12.67 11.33
CA SER A 18 4.35 -14.01 11.42
C SER A 18 2.87 -13.95 11.75
N SER A 19 2.47 -13.11 12.71
CA SER A 19 1.06 -12.95 13.06
C SER A 19 0.27 -12.23 11.98
N VAL A 20 0.87 -11.25 11.31
CA VAL A 20 0.25 -10.51 10.20
C VAL A 20 -0.03 -11.44 9.03
N LEU A 21 0.94 -12.24 8.60
CA LEU A 21 0.76 -13.20 7.50
C LEU A 21 -0.30 -14.25 7.84
N ALA A 22 -0.31 -14.77 9.08
CA ALA A 22 -1.31 -15.75 9.52
C ALA A 22 -2.73 -15.17 9.44
N GLN A 23 -2.96 -13.95 9.98
CA GLN A 23 -4.26 -13.29 9.97
C GLN A 23 -4.75 -13.00 8.54
N TRP A 24 -3.87 -12.51 7.65
CA TRP A 24 -4.24 -12.26 6.26
C TRP A 24 -4.51 -13.55 5.48
N SER A 25 -3.70 -14.60 5.67
CA SER A 25 -3.93 -15.90 5.04
C SER A 25 -5.26 -16.50 5.47
N GLU A 26 -5.57 -16.49 6.78
CA GLU A 26 -6.85 -16.98 7.30
C GLU A 26 -8.05 -16.22 6.72
N ALA A 27 -7.99 -14.88 6.72
CA ALA A 27 -9.06 -14.05 6.20
C ALA A 27 -9.31 -14.25 4.71
N LEU A 28 -8.25 -14.38 3.90
CA LEU A 28 -8.37 -14.60 2.45
C LEU A 28 -8.86 -16.01 2.13
N GLN A 29 -8.43 -17.02 2.90
CA GLN A 29 -8.94 -18.40 2.78
C GLN A 29 -10.44 -18.47 3.07
N ALA A 30 -10.89 -17.81 4.14
CA ALA A 30 -12.31 -17.77 4.52
C ALA A 30 -13.21 -17.18 3.41
N LEU A 31 -12.66 -16.31 2.56
CA LEU A 31 -13.36 -15.72 1.41
C LEU A 31 -13.29 -16.59 0.15
N GLN A 32 -12.59 -17.73 0.17
CA GLN A 32 -12.42 -18.65 -0.97
C GLN A 32 -11.90 -17.95 -2.23
N ILE A 33 -11.00 -16.98 -2.06
CA ILE A 33 -10.41 -16.22 -3.17
C ILE A 33 -9.18 -16.96 -3.70
N ASP A 34 -8.98 -16.97 -5.01
CA ASP A 34 -7.70 -17.34 -5.63
C ASP A 34 -6.72 -16.20 -5.44
N TYR A 35 -5.79 -16.34 -4.47
CA TYR A 35 -4.89 -15.26 -4.08
C TYR A 35 -3.42 -15.69 -3.94
N GLN A 36 -2.55 -14.68 -4.02
CA GLN A 36 -1.14 -14.75 -3.63
C GLN A 36 -0.81 -13.58 -2.72
N ILE A 37 -0.04 -13.82 -1.65
CA ILE A 37 0.58 -12.78 -0.84
C ILE A 37 2.04 -12.64 -1.29
N ALA A 38 2.36 -11.56 -1.97
CA ALA A 38 3.72 -11.24 -2.42
C ALA A 38 4.39 -10.34 -1.37
N VAL A 39 5.27 -10.92 -0.58
CA VAL A 39 6.00 -10.26 0.51
C VAL A 39 7.33 -9.76 0.00
N TYR A 40 7.54 -8.45 0.02
CA TYR A 40 8.75 -7.79 -0.46
C TYR A 40 9.62 -7.39 0.72
N ASN A 41 10.63 -8.22 1.06
CA ASN A 41 11.63 -7.87 2.07
C ASN A 41 12.59 -6.81 1.52
N ASP A 42 12.54 -5.62 2.10
CA ASP A 42 13.36 -4.46 1.69
C ASP A 42 14.70 -4.43 2.44
N GLY A 43 15.43 -5.55 2.42
CA GLY A 43 16.75 -5.69 3.04
C GLY A 43 16.72 -5.57 4.55
N SER A 44 15.82 -6.28 5.22
CA SER A 44 15.75 -6.36 6.69
C SER A 44 17.07 -6.88 7.28
N LYS A 45 17.40 -6.38 8.49
CA LYS A 45 18.65 -6.70 9.21
C LYS A 45 18.41 -7.52 10.48
N ASP A 46 17.15 -7.84 10.77
CA ASP A 46 16.69 -8.67 11.89
C ASP A 46 16.21 -10.04 11.42
N GLY A 47 15.50 -10.79 12.24
CA GLY A 47 14.93 -12.09 11.91
C GLY A 47 13.74 -12.10 10.95
N THR A 48 13.38 -10.96 10.34
CA THR A 48 12.21 -10.84 9.45
C THR A 48 12.27 -11.81 8.28
N LEU A 49 13.37 -11.84 7.52
CA LEU A 49 13.48 -12.69 6.32
C LEU A 49 13.39 -14.19 6.64
N PRO A 50 14.12 -14.74 7.62
CA PRO A 50 13.97 -16.13 8.05
C PRO A 50 12.53 -16.48 8.48
N ALA A 51 11.86 -15.58 9.20
CA ALA A 51 10.47 -15.77 9.63
C ALA A 51 9.53 -15.91 8.42
N ILE A 52 9.63 -15.02 7.43
CA ILE A 52 8.81 -15.05 6.21
C ILE A 52 9.09 -16.34 5.42
N GLN A 53 10.36 -16.71 5.24
CA GLN A 53 10.75 -17.92 4.50
C GLN A 53 10.19 -19.20 5.14
N THR A 54 10.20 -19.28 6.49
CA THR A 54 9.64 -20.41 7.21
C THR A 54 8.14 -20.57 6.98
N ILE A 55 7.41 -19.44 6.85
CA ILE A 55 5.97 -19.46 6.58
C ILE A 55 5.70 -19.81 5.12
N ALA A 56 6.46 -19.24 4.19
CA ALA A 56 6.32 -19.49 2.76
C ALA A 56 6.58 -20.97 2.37
N GLN A 57 7.47 -21.65 3.12
CA GLN A 57 7.68 -23.09 2.94
C GLN A 57 6.43 -23.93 3.26
N LYS A 58 5.54 -23.43 4.12
CA LYS A 58 4.31 -24.11 4.55
C LYS A 58 3.08 -23.69 3.75
N ASP A 59 3.10 -22.51 3.14
CA ASP A 59 1.99 -21.98 2.35
C ASP A 59 2.50 -21.47 0.99
N PRO A 60 2.30 -22.22 -0.11
CA PRO A 60 2.78 -21.86 -1.43
C PRO A 60 2.12 -20.59 -2.01
N ARG A 61 1.07 -20.08 -1.38
CA ARG A 61 0.43 -18.82 -1.75
C ARG A 61 1.22 -17.60 -1.25
N ILE A 62 2.24 -17.80 -0.40
CA ILE A 62 3.11 -16.73 0.09
C ILE A 62 4.40 -16.76 -0.73
N ALA A 63 4.55 -15.78 -1.60
CA ALA A 63 5.78 -15.58 -2.38
C ALA A 63 6.67 -14.55 -1.70
N VAL A 64 7.97 -14.86 -1.60
CA VAL A 64 8.97 -13.99 -0.95
C VAL A 64 9.90 -13.41 -2.01
N VAL A 65 10.02 -12.09 -2.03
CA VAL A 65 11.00 -11.36 -2.83
C VAL A 65 11.95 -10.66 -1.88
N ASP A 66 13.19 -11.16 -1.81
CA ASP A 66 14.25 -10.50 -1.05
C ASP A 66 15.04 -9.55 -1.95
N LYS A 67 15.27 -8.31 -1.51
CA LYS A 67 15.95 -7.29 -2.28
C LYS A 67 16.77 -6.33 -1.40
N PRO A 68 17.79 -5.67 -1.95
CA PRO A 68 18.46 -4.59 -1.25
C PRO A 68 17.49 -3.48 -0.83
N ASN A 69 17.75 -2.87 0.33
CA ASN A 69 16.91 -1.77 0.82
C ASN A 69 16.88 -0.58 -0.15
N SER A 70 15.71 -0.22 -0.60
CA SER A 70 15.47 0.93 -1.48
C SER A 70 14.44 1.90 -0.91
N GLY A 71 13.81 1.53 0.20
CA GLY A 71 12.74 2.30 0.84
C GLY A 71 11.34 1.83 0.47
N HIS A 72 10.39 2.23 1.29
CA HIS A 72 8.99 1.77 1.22
C HIS A 72 8.31 2.05 -0.14
N GLY A 73 8.46 3.27 -0.68
CA GLY A 73 7.85 3.65 -1.96
C GLY A 73 8.36 2.82 -3.15
N PRO A 74 9.68 2.74 -3.38
CA PRO A 74 10.27 1.87 -4.39
C PRO A 74 9.85 0.41 -4.26
N THR A 75 9.74 -0.09 -3.03
CA THR A 75 9.34 -1.48 -2.76
C THR A 75 7.89 -1.75 -3.16
N ILE A 76 6.97 -0.82 -2.86
CA ILE A 76 5.59 -0.89 -3.32
C ILE A 76 5.51 -0.86 -4.85
N LEU A 77 6.23 0.06 -5.50
CA LEU A 77 6.23 0.17 -6.96
C LEU A 77 6.74 -1.10 -7.62
N LYS A 78 7.81 -1.70 -7.08
CA LYS A 78 8.28 -3.00 -7.56
C LYS A 78 7.18 -4.04 -7.46
N GLY A 79 6.50 -4.13 -6.32
CA GLY A 79 5.37 -5.07 -6.13
C GLY A 79 4.26 -4.86 -7.15
N TYR A 80 3.92 -3.62 -7.46
CA TYR A 80 2.92 -3.34 -8.48
C TYR A 80 3.39 -3.72 -9.88
N HIS A 81 4.64 -3.41 -10.25
CA HIS A 81 5.20 -3.76 -11.56
C HIS A 81 5.26 -5.27 -11.78
N ASP A 82 5.67 -6.02 -10.77
CA ASP A 82 5.79 -7.48 -10.87
C ASP A 82 4.41 -8.16 -11.05
N HIS A 83 3.31 -7.49 -10.65
CA HIS A 83 1.95 -8.06 -10.64
C HIS A 83 0.92 -7.32 -11.50
N LEU A 84 1.36 -6.57 -12.51
CA LEU A 84 0.48 -5.88 -13.46
C LEU A 84 -0.48 -6.79 -14.24
N GLY A 85 -0.24 -8.09 -14.25
CA GLY A 85 -1.10 -9.09 -14.89
C GLY A 85 -2.17 -9.68 -13.97
N SER A 86 -2.19 -9.37 -12.67
CA SER A 86 -3.24 -9.81 -11.76
C SER A 86 -4.55 -9.10 -12.05
N SER A 87 -5.69 -9.74 -11.79
CA SER A 87 -7.00 -9.08 -11.93
C SER A 87 -7.16 -7.94 -10.93
N TRP A 88 -6.67 -8.16 -9.70
CA TRP A 88 -6.69 -7.21 -8.61
C TRP A 88 -5.36 -7.19 -7.87
N ILE A 89 -4.92 -5.99 -7.49
CA ILE A 89 -3.83 -5.78 -6.53
C ILE A 89 -4.41 -5.17 -5.27
N PHE A 90 -4.07 -5.76 -4.13
CA PHE A 90 -4.31 -5.17 -2.82
C PHE A 90 -2.99 -4.84 -2.15
N GLN A 91 -2.81 -3.60 -1.72
CA GLN A 91 -1.66 -3.20 -0.91
C GLN A 91 -2.02 -3.17 0.55
N ILE A 92 -1.13 -3.69 1.39
CA ILE A 92 -1.18 -3.59 2.85
C ILE A 92 0.23 -3.52 3.43
N ASP A 93 0.42 -2.77 4.50
CA ASP A 93 1.68 -2.71 5.23
C ASP A 93 1.79 -3.90 6.23
N SER A 94 3.02 -4.24 6.59
CA SER A 94 3.36 -5.43 7.40
C SER A 94 3.40 -5.19 8.90
N ASP A 95 3.11 -3.97 9.37
CA ASP A 95 3.24 -3.57 10.77
C ASP A 95 2.04 -3.95 11.67
N GLY A 96 1.00 -4.54 11.07
CA GLY A 96 -0.22 -4.95 11.77
C GLY A 96 -1.10 -3.80 12.26
N GLU A 97 -0.82 -2.54 11.84
CA GLU A 97 -1.67 -1.39 12.18
C GLU A 97 -3.06 -1.46 11.53
N LEU A 98 -3.19 -2.20 10.41
CA LEU A 98 -4.44 -2.41 9.68
C LEU A 98 -4.69 -3.91 9.49
N GLY A 99 -5.74 -4.41 10.11
CA GLY A 99 -6.14 -5.81 10.05
C GLY A 99 -7.03 -6.15 8.85
N PRO A 100 -7.35 -7.45 8.65
CA PRO A 100 -8.13 -7.91 7.50
C PRO A 100 -9.64 -7.69 7.63
N GLU A 101 -10.17 -7.22 8.76
CA GLU A 101 -11.60 -7.21 9.09
C GLU A 101 -12.46 -6.47 8.06
N LYS A 102 -11.90 -5.44 7.44
CA LYS A 102 -12.61 -4.64 6.43
C LYS A 102 -12.31 -5.06 5.00
N PHE A 103 -11.45 -6.04 4.78
CA PHE A 103 -11.11 -6.49 3.43
C PHE A 103 -12.33 -7.07 2.71
N VAL A 104 -13.17 -7.83 3.42
CA VAL A 104 -14.41 -8.38 2.86
C VAL A 104 -15.32 -7.30 2.27
N VAL A 105 -15.36 -6.11 2.88
CA VAL A 105 -16.16 -4.97 2.38
C VAL A 105 -15.59 -4.47 1.05
N LEU A 106 -14.26 -4.32 0.92
CA LEU A 106 -13.64 -3.93 -0.34
C LEU A 106 -13.90 -5.01 -1.40
N TRP A 107 -13.64 -6.27 -1.06
CA TRP A 107 -13.77 -7.39 -1.97
C TRP A 107 -15.19 -7.56 -2.53
N SER A 108 -16.20 -7.45 -1.68
CA SER A 108 -17.61 -7.55 -2.08
C SER A 108 -18.07 -6.43 -3.00
N ASN A 109 -17.45 -5.25 -2.89
CA ASN A 109 -17.78 -4.09 -3.72
C ASN A 109 -16.96 -4.01 -5.03
N ARG A 110 -15.99 -4.90 -5.27
CA ARG A 110 -15.06 -4.83 -6.41
C ARG A 110 -15.71 -4.87 -7.78
N ALA A 111 -16.91 -5.47 -7.90
CA ALA A 111 -17.61 -5.53 -9.17
C ALA A 111 -18.15 -4.15 -9.62
N ALA A 112 -18.52 -3.30 -8.66
CA ALA A 112 -19.10 -1.98 -8.91
C ALA A 112 -18.04 -0.86 -8.99
N TYR A 113 -16.83 -1.09 -8.48
CA TYR A 113 -15.79 -0.06 -8.35
C TYR A 113 -14.45 -0.53 -8.92
N ASP A 114 -13.62 0.44 -9.29
CA ASP A 114 -12.33 0.21 -9.95
C ASP A 114 -11.15 0.43 -9.01
N PHE A 115 -11.35 1.30 -8.00
CA PHE A 115 -10.37 1.66 -6.98
C PHE A 115 -11.06 1.75 -5.61
N LEU A 116 -10.68 0.89 -4.69
CA LEU A 116 -11.29 0.79 -3.36
C LEU A 116 -10.21 1.07 -2.31
N ILE A 117 -10.48 1.98 -1.37
CA ILE A 117 -9.48 2.45 -0.41
C ILE A 117 -10.06 2.58 1.00
N GLY A 118 -9.23 2.25 1.99
CA GLY A 118 -9.53 2.51 3.39
C GLY A 118 -9.35 3.98 3.76
N ASN A 119 -10.21 4.48 4.63
CA ASN A 119 -10.04 5.74 5.33
C ASN A 119 -9.71 5.44 6.80
N ARG A 120 -8.49 5.74 7.22
CA ARG A 120 -8.03 5.39 8.58
C ARG A 120 -8.73 6.24 9.63
N ILE A 121 -9.53 5.59 10.47
CA ILE A 121 -10.15 6.19 11.65
C ILE A 121 -9.42 5.76 12.93
N CYS A 122 -9.71 6.43 14.04
CA CYS A 122 -9.10 6.19 15.37
C CYS A 122 -7.57 6.39 15.44
N ARG A 123 -6.99 7.04 14.43
CA ARG A 123 -5.54 7.27 14.37
C ARG A 123 -5.09 8.32 15.38
N LYS A 124 -4.35 7.91 16.41
CA LYS A 124 -3.64 8.83 17.33
C LYS A 124 -2.40 9.40 16.64
N SER A 125 -2.59 10.29 15.68
CA SER A 125 -1.46 10.88 14.94
C SER A 125 -1.02 12.21 15.53
N PRO A 126 0.32 12.45 15.63
CA PRO A 126 0.86 13.77 15.96
C PRO A 126 0.33 14.83 14.99
N LEU A 127 0.22 16.07 15.45
CA LEU A 127 -0.28 17.21 14.66
C LEU A 127 0.46 17.37 13.32
N SER A 128 1.78 17.15 13.32
CA SER A 128 2.62 17.18 12.11
C SER A 128 2.17 16.20 11.02
N ARG A 129 1.75 14.99 11.39
CA ARG A 129 1.21 14.01 10.42
C ARG A 129 -0.18 14.41 9.90
N LYS A 130 -1.02 15.03 10.75
CA LYS A 130 -2.32 15.55 10.31
C LYS A 130 -2.14 16.65 9.26
N ILE A 131 -1.21 17.60 9.50
CA ILE A 131 -0.87 18.66 8.55
C ILE A 131 -0.36 18.07 7.22
N THR A 132 0.56 17.10 7.27
CA THR A 132 1.05 16.42 6.05
C THR A 132 -0.08 15.76 5.26
N THR A 133 -1.02 15.09 5.93
CA THR A 133 -2.19 14.48 5.28
C THR A 133 -3.07 15.54 4.63
N TRP A 134 -3.30 16.67 5.30
CA TRP A 134 -4.08 17.78 4.77
C TRP A 134 -3.45 18.38 3.50
N ILE A 135 -2.15 18.62 3.53
CA ILE A 135 -1.39 19.13 2.37
C ILE A 135 -1.46 18.13 1.22
N SER A 136 -1.24 16.84 1.48
CA SER A 136 -1.31 15.79 0.47
C SER A 136 -2.69 15.71 -0.19
N ARG A 137 -3.76 15.81 0.60
CA ARG A 137 -5.15 15.86 0.09
C ARG A 137 -5.39 17.09 -0.78
N GLY A 138 -4.92 18.25 -0.33
CA GLY A 138 -5.01 19.50 -1.10
C GLY A 138 -4.30 19.42 -2.45
N ILE A 139 -3.13 18.82 -2.50
CA ILE A 139 -2.38 18.60 -3.74
C ILE A 139 -3.16 17.68 -4.68
N VAL A 140 -3.64 16.54 -4.21
CA VAL A 140 -4.42 15.62 -5.05
C VAL A 140 -5.70 16.29 -5.54
N TRP A 141 -6.40 17.02 -4.68
CA TRP A 141 -7.59 17.76 -5.08
C TRP A 141 -7.29 18.83 -6.15
N LEU A 142 -6.25 19.64 -5.95
CA LEU A 142 -5.90 20.75 -6.84
C LEU A 142 -5.37 20.29 -8.21
N PHE A 143 -4.51 19.26 -8.23
CA PHE A 143 -3.83 18.82 -9.44
C PHE A 143 -4.52 17.67 -10.16
N TYR A 144 -5.36 16.89 -9.48
CA TYR A 144 -6.02 15.71 -10.04
C TYR A 144 -7.56 15.79 -10.02
N GLY A 145 -8.12 16.85 -9.41
CA GLY A 145 -9.51 17.25 -9.60
C GLY A 145 -10.57 16.54 -8.76
N ARG A 146 -10.22 15.62 -7.85
CA ARG A 146 -11.19 14.94 -6.98
C ARG A 146 -10.66 14.71 -5.57
N LEU A 147 -11.59 14.62 -4.60
CA LEU A 147 -11.23 14.38 -3.20
C LEU A 147 -11.17 12.86 -2.93
N VAL A 148 -9.97 12.37 -2.56
CA VAL A 148 -9.78 11.08 -1.92
C VAL A 148 -9.45 11.36 -0.45
N PHE A 149 -10.17 10.75 0.52
CA PHE A 149 -10.04 11.14 1.93
C PHE A 149 -8.69 10.79 2.54
N ASP A 150 -8.20 9.57 2.38
CA ASP A 150 -6.88 9.18 2.87
C ASP A 150 -5.98 8.70 1.72
N VAL A 151 -5.44 9.67 0.97
CA VAL A 151 -4.61 9.44 -0.22
C VAL A 151 -3.37 8.59 0.04
N ASN A 152 -2.92 8.48 1.28
CA ASN A 152 -1.76 7.69 1.70
C ASN A 152 -2.11 6.40 2.43
N CYS A 153 -3.39 6.02 2.49
CA CYS A 153 -3.76 4.77 3.13
C CYS A 153 -3.19 3.59 2.35
N PRO A 154 -2.44 2.67 3.00
CA PRO A 154 -1.93 1.47 2.32
C PRO A 154 -3.01 0.41 2.11
N TYR A 155 -4.18 0.57 2.68
CA TYR A 155 -5.33 -0.34 2.54
C TYR A 155 -6.06 -0.04 1.23
N ARG A 156 -5.53 -0.51 0.09
CA ARG A 156 -6.06 -0.19 -1.23
C ARG A 156 -6.14 -1.39 -2.15
N LEU A 157 -7.30 -1.55 -2.77
CA LEU A 157 -7.61 -2.58 -3.75
C LEU A 157 -7.91 -1.90 -5.10
N PHE A 158 -7.25 -2.30 -6.17
CA PHE A 158 -7.45 -1.67 -7.47
C PHE A 158 -7.20 -2.65 -8.63
N ARG A 159 -7.76 -2.33 -9.79
CA ARG A 159 -7.50 -3.04 -11.05
C ARG A 159 -6.21 -2.52 -11.69
N PRO A 160 -5.13 -3.30 -11.71
CA PRO A 160 -3.88 -2.83 -12.31
C PRO A 160 -4.00 -2.53 -13.79
N SER A 161 -4.87 -3.21 -14.53
CA SER A 161 -5.11 -3.00 -15.96
C SER A 161 -5.52 -1.55 -16.30
N LEU A 162 -6.23 -0.87 -15.41
CA LEU A 162 -6.67 0.52 -15.61
C LEU A 162 -5.56 1.55 -15.33
N LEU A 163 -4.50 1.15 -14.65
CA LEU A 163 -3.40 2.03 -14.23
C LEU A 163 -2.05 1.62 -14.82
N LYS A 164 -1.99 0.52 -15.57
CA LYS A 164 -0.76 -0.13 -16.04
C LYS A 164 0.19 0.84 -16.75
N GLU A 165 -0.30 1.58 -17.74
CA GLU A 165 0.52 2.51 -18.52
C GLU A 165 1.12 3.63 -17.67
N TYR A 166 0.37 4.09 -16.68
CA TYR A 166 0.81 5.12 -15.75
C TYR A 166 1.76 4.58 -14.69
N LEU A 167 1.47 3.38 -14.14
CA LEU A 167 2.33 2.74 -13.16
C LEU A 167 3.75 2.55 -13.69
N LEU A 168 3.89 2.13 -14.96
CA LEU A 168 5.18 1.95 -15.64
C LEU A 168 5.94 3.28 -15.85
N GLN A 169 5.27 4.42 -15.79
CA GLN A 169 5.89 5.74 -15.95
C GLN A 169 6.28 6.40 -14.62
N ILE A 170 5.81 5.87 -13.48
CA ILE A 170 6.18 6.40 -12.16
C ILE A 170 7.67 6.10 -11.93
N PRO A 171 8.51 7.11 -11.63
CA PRO A 171 9.91 6.89 -11.32
C PRO A 171 10.08 5.90 -10.16
N LEU A 172 10.97 4.91 -10.32
CA LEU A 172 11.16 3.84 -9.33
C LEU A 172 11.66 4.33 -7.97
N ASP A 173 12.29 5.51 -7.92
CA ASP A 173 12.74 6.17 -6.70
C ASP A 173 11.67 7.04 -6.02
N THR A 174 10.41 6.93 -6.48
CA THR A 174 9.30 7.71 -5.92
C THR A 174 9.08 7.35 -4.45
N PHE A 175 9.17 8.35 -3.58
CA PHE A 175 9.06 8.17 -2.13
C PHE A 175 7.65 7.76 -1.70
N ALA A 176 6.61 8.38 -2.26
CA ALA A 176 5.21 8.11 -1.89
C ALA A 176 4.33 7.88 -3.13
N PRO A 177 4.47 6.72 -3.80
CA PRO A 177 3.70 6.41 -5.00
C PRO A 177 2.20 6.41 -4.73
N ASN A 178 1.80 6.18 -3.50
CA ASN A 178 0.41 6.15 -3.08
C ASN A 178 -0.34 7.45 -3.35
N LEU A 179 0.34 8.62 -3.27
CA LEU A 179 -0.24 9.90 -3.64
C LEU A 179 -0.53 9.97 -5.15
N ILE A 180 0.44 9.56 -5.95
CA ILE A 180 0.31 9.57 -7.41
C ILE A 180 -0.83 8.65 -7.84
N ILE A 181 -0.88 7.44 -7.28
CA ILE A 181 -1.91 6.43 -7.63
C ILE A 181 -3.32 6.90 -7.24
N ALA A 182 -3.47 7.50 -6.05
CA ALA A 182 -4.74 8.10 -5.65
C ALA A 182 -5.13 9.28 -6.58
N GLY A 183 -4.13 10.08 -7.00
CA GLY A 183 -4.32 11.12 -7.98
C GLY A 183 -4.75 10.59 -9.34
N LEU A 184 -4.10 9.52 -9.83
CA LEU A 184 -4.47 8.86 -11.08
C LEU A 184 -5.91 8.34 -11.04
N ALA A 185 -6.31 7.68 -9.95
CA ALA A 185 -7.69 7.20 -9.77
C ALA A 185 -8.71 8.36 -9.86
N ALA A 186 -8.37 9.51 -9.27
CA ALA A 186 -9.19 10.71 -9.33
C ALA A 186 -9.26 11.30 -10.74
N HIS A 187 -8.10 11.46 -11.40
CA HIS A 187 -8.00 12.07 -12.72
C HIS A 187 -8.67 11.24 -13.83
N LEU A 188 -8.43 9.93 -13.81
CA LEU A 188 -9.04 8.98 -14.76
C LEU A 188 -10.53 8.75 -14.47
N ARG A 189 -11.09 9.44 -13.49
CA ARG A 189 -12.49 9.32 -13.06
C ARG A 189 -12.91 7.88 -12.77
N LEU A 190 -11.98 7.10 -12.21
CA LEU A 190 -12.29 5.74 -11.78
C LEU A 190 -13.43 5.75 -10.76
N ARG A 191 -14.20 4.68 -10.73
CA ARG A 191 -15.24 4.48 -9.72
C ARG A 191 -14.56 4.16 -8.40
N VAL A 192 -14.51 5.14 -7.50
CA VAL A 192 -13.81 5.03 -6.22
C VAL A 192 -14.78 4.68 -5.11
N PHE A 193 -14.46 3.63 -4.34
CA PHE A 193 -15.14 3.27 -3.10
C PHE A 193 -14.24 3.57 -1.90
N GLN A 194 -14.81 4.12 -0.84
CA GLN A 194 -14.08 4.40 0.39
C GLN A 194 -14.81 3.81 1.58
N THR A 195 -14.08 3.15 2.49
CA THR A 195 -14.63 2.59 3.72
C THR A 195 -13.71 2.90 4.90
N ASP A 196 -14.30 3.10 6.07
CA ASP A 196 -13.52 3.33 7.27
C ASP A 196 -12.82 2.04 7.72
N VAL A 197 -11.52 2.16 7.98
CA VAL A 197 -10.67 1.09 8.52
C VAL A 197 -10.09 1.53 9.86
N VAL A 198 -10.22 0.67 10.87
CA VAL A 198 -9.69 0.95 12.19
C VAL A 198 -8.19 0.84 12.16
N HIS A 199 -7.51 1.91 12.57
CA HIS A 199 -6.06 1.93 12.73
C HIS A 199 -5.74 1.61 14.18
N THR A 200 -5.10 0.46 14.42
CA THR A 200 -4.64 0.05 15.74
C THR A 200 -3.25 0.63 16.02
N ASP A 201 -2.93 0.79 17.30
CA ASP A 201 -1.58 1.21 17.68
C ASP A 201 -0.59 0.06 17.36
N ARG A 202 0.57 0.41 16.83
CA ARG A 202 1.65 -0.53 16.50
C ARG A 202 2.05 -1.33 17.73
N ARG A 203 2.12 -2.65 17.59
CA ARG A 203 2.46 -3.56 18.70
C ARG A 203 3.96 -3.78 18.86
N THR A 204 4.73 -3.65 17.77
CA THR A 204 6.18 -3.94 17.72
C THR A 204 6.88 -2.99 16.73
N GLY A 205 8.22 -2.91 16.83
CA GLY A 205 9.08 -2.16 15.92
C GLY A 205 9.18 -0.66 16.20
N GLU A 206 10.17 -0.01 15.59
CA GLU A 206 10.40 1.43 15.70
C GLU A 206 9.85 2.18 14.48
N VAL A 207 9.44 3.44 14.69
CA VAL A 207 9.03 4.33 13.60
C VAL A 207 10.24 4.65 12.73
N SER A 208 10.25 4.17 11.50
CA SER A 208 11.39 4.24 10.56
C SER A 208 11.83 5.67 10.19
N ILE A 209 11.02 6.70 10.43
CA ILE A 209 11.31 8.07 9.97
C ILE A 209 11.29 9.07 11.12
N LYS A 210 12.45 9.68 11.43
CA LYS A 210 12.58 10.79 12.38
C LYS A 210 11.93 12.08 11.84
N LYS A 211 11.42 12.96 12.72
CA LYS A 211 10.61 14.17 12.39
C LYS A 211 11.17 15.05 11.25
N TRP A 212 12.48 15.30 11.22
CA TRP A 212 13.11 16.13 10.18
C TRP A 212 13.14 15.44 8.80
N LYS A 213 13.38 14.13 8.78
CA LYS A 213 13.32 13.33 7.54
C LYS A 213 11.90 13.27 6.98
N LEU A 214 10.88 13.27 7.85
CA LEU A 214 9.47 13.29 7.44
C LEU A 214 9.11 14.55 6.65
N PHE A 215 9.60 15.73 7.05
CA PHE A 215 9.34 16.99 6.33
C PHE A 215 10.01 17.02 4.95
N LYS A 216 11.28 16.60 4.86
CA LYS A 216 11.96 16.44 3.57
C LYS A 216 11.23 15.45 2.64
N ALA A 217 10.80 14.33 3.19
CA ALA A 217 10.07 13.30 2.47
C ALA A 217 8.70 13.80 1.96
N ALA A 218 7.95 14.51 2.79
CA ALA A 218 6.68 15.13 2.39
C ALA A 218 6.86 16.11 1.23
N ARG A 219 7.88 16.99 1.31
CA ARG A 219 8.19 17.94 0.24
C ARG A 219 8.61 17.24 -1.06
N ALA A 220 9.43 16.19 -0.96
CA ALA A 220 9.83 15.40 -2.12
C ALA A 220 8.62 14.70 -2.76
N SER A 221 7.76 14.10 -1.95
CA SER A 221 6.51 13.45 -2.42
C SER A 221 5.59 14.42 -3.15
N CYS A 222 5.38 15.60 -2.57
CA CYS A 222 4.57 16.65 -3.19
C CYS A 222 5.15 17.06 -4.56
N ARG A 223 6.46 17.32 -4.60
CA ARG A 223 7.16 17.67 -5.85
C ARG A 223 7.04 16.55 -6.89
N GLN A 224 7.32 15.31 -6.51
CA GLN A 224 7.22 14.15 -7.42
C GLN A 224 5.78 13.99 -7.96
N THR A 225 4.77 14.14 -7.10
CA THR A 225 3.35 14.06 -7.48
C THR A 225 2.97 15.14 -8.50
N ILE A 226 3.41 16.38 -8.29
CA ILE A 226 3.15 17.50 -9.20
C ILE A 226 3.89 17.29 -10.53
N LEU A 227 5.19 16.96 -10.48
CA LEU A 227 5.99 16.75 -11.69
C LEU A 227 5.46 15.58 -12.52
N PHE A 228 5.02 14.50 -11.87
CA PHE A 228 4.41 13.37 -12.56
C PHE A 228 3.15 13.79 -13.32
N ARG A 229 2.31 14.62 -12.68
CA ARG A 229 1.12 15.19 -13.34
C ARG A 229 1.46 15.92 -14.65
N TRP A 230 2.50 16.77 -14.62
CA TRP A 230 2.95 17.52 -15.81
C TRP A 230 3.62 16.66 -16.87
N LYS A 231 4.20 15.51 -16.48
CA LYS A 231 4.85 14.59 -17.41
C LYS A 231 3.84 13.78 -18.22
N VAL A 232 2.72 13.46 -17.62
CA VAL A 232 1.75 12.48 -18.17
C VAL A 232 0.57 13.18 -18.89
N TRP A 233 0.37 14.47 -18.65
CA TRP A 233 -0.65 15.35 -19.26
C TRP A 233 -0.11 16.73 -19.63
#